data_8fa94a19548bfddfab68b43db15a0476
#
_entry.id   8fa94a19548bfddfab68b43db15a0476
#
_cell.length_a   1.000
_cell.length_b   1.000
_cell.length_c   1.000
_cell.angle_alpha   90.00
_cell.angle_beta   90.00
_cell.angle_gamma   90.00
#
_symmetry.space_group_name_H-M   'P 1'
#
loop_
_entity.id
_entity.type
_entity.pdbx_description
1 polymer ?
#
loop_
_entity_poly.entity_id
_entity_poly.type
_entity_poly.pdbx_seq_one_letter_code
_entity_poly.pdbx_strand_id
1 'polypeptide(L)'
;MEIKRSGSQPSGKGPAEYFTGAVRVDPLFNAPSPARVLGASVTFEPGARTAWHTHPLGQTLMVTAGCGWAQRWGEPVEEIRPGDVIWFSPGEKHWHGAMPTIAMTHIAIVEQLDGKSADWMEQVSDKQYQGANNYV
;
A
#
# COMPACT_ATOMS: atom_id res chain seq x y z
N MET A 1 7.45 25.77 10.79
CA MET A 1 6.20 25.01 10.60
C MET A 1 5.89 24.96 9.12
N GLU A 2 5.50 23.80 8.60
CA GLU A 2 5.11 23.64 7.21
C GLU A 2 3.72 23.04 7.17
N ILE A 3 2.83 23.60 6.36
CA ILE A 3 1.46 23.11 6.20
C ILE A 3 1.24 22.78 4.74
N LYS A 4 0.96 21.49 4.44
CA LYS A 4 0.55 21.06 3.12
C LYS A 4 -0.97 21.00 3.08
N ARG A 5 -1.56 22.00 2.42
CA ARG A 5 -3.02 22.11 2.35
C ARG A 5 -3.62 20.98 1.54
N SER A 6 -4.82 20.54 1.94
CA SER A 6 -5.60 19.60 1.14
C SER A 6 -5.80 20.17 -0.27
N GLY A 7 -5.57 19.32 -1.29
CA GLY A 7 -5.70 19.73 -2.69
C GLY A 7 -4.50 20.46 -3.26
N SER A 8 -3.45 20.72 -2.47
CA SER A 8 -2.26 21.42 -2.95
C SER A 8 -1.26 20.52 -3.69
N GLN A 9 -1.38 19.21 -3.53
CA GLN A 9 -0.50 18.24 -4.17
C GLN A 9 -1.31 17.42 -5.18
N PRO A 10 -0.90 17.37 -6.46
CA PRO A 10 -1.66 16.63 -7.47
C PRO A 10 -1.73 15.14 -7.18
N SER A 11 -2.89 14.53 -7.49
CA SER A 11 -3.02 13.08 -7.51
C SER A 11 -2.18 12.49 -8.63
N GLY A 12 -1.61 11.33 -8.39
CA GLY A 12 -0.85 10.57 -9.37
C GLY A 12 -1.50 9.22 -9.63
N LYS A 13 -1.16 8.65 -10.79
CA LYS A 13 -1.54 7.28 -11.13
C LYS A 13 -0.46 6.33 -10.63
N GLY A 14 -0.87 5.23 -9.98
CA GLY A 14 0.06 4.19 -9.59
C GLY A 14 0.73 3.56 -10.81
N PRO A 15 2.08 3.46 -10.85
CA PRO A 15 2.78 2.88 -12.00
C PRO A 15 2.40 1.42 -12.23
N ALA A 16 2.19 1.03 -13.50
CA ALA A 16 1.85 -0.35 -13.85
C ALA A 16 2.94 -1.37 -13.46
N GLU A 17 4.17 -0.90 -13.26
CA GLU A 17 5.27 -1.73 -12.77
C GLU A 17 5.03 -2.24 -11.35
N TYR A 18 4.35 -1.46 -10.52
CA TYR A 18 4.18 -1.71 -9.09
C TYR A 18 2.75 -2.07 -8.68
N PHE A 19 1.82 -1.96 -9.62
CA PHE A 19 0.39 -2.19 -9.34
C PHE A 19 -0.26 -2.95 -10.48
N THR A 20 -1.25 -3.77 -10.13
CA THR A 20 -2.22 -4.34 -11.07
C THR A 20 -3.54 -3.62 -10.86
N GLY A 21 -4.19 -3.21 -11.94
CA GLY A 21 -5.45 -2.47 -11.89
C GLY A 21 -5.24 -0.97 -11.70
N ALA A 22 -6.35 -0.25 -11.51
CA ALA A 22 -6.33 1.20 -11.37
C ALA A 22 -6.09 1.62 -9.92
N VAL A 23 -5.03 2.39 -9.71
CA VAL A 23 -4.61 2.87 -8.40
C VAL A 23 -4.30 4.36 -8.48
N ARG A 24 -4.80 5.13 -7.53
CA ARG A 24 -4.50 6.55 -7.38
C ARG A 24 -3.64 6.77 -6.14
N VAL A 25 -2.56 7.54 -6.31
CA VAL A 25 -1.65 7.90 -5.23
C VAL A 25 -1.74 9.40 -4.97
N ASP A 26 -2.12 9.76 -3.76
CA ASP A 26 -2.20 11.14 -3.31
C ASP A 26 -1.07 11.39 -2.30
N PRO A 27 0.00 12.12 -2.66
CA PRO A 27 1.08 12.43 -1.73
C PRO A 27 0.57 13.21 -0.54
N LEU A 28 1.04 12.89 0.66
CA LEU A 28 0.68 13.61 1.89
C LEU A 28 1.87 14.38 2.43
N PHE A 29 2.98 13.72 2.68
CA PHE A 29 4.18 14.35 3.20
C PHE A 29 5.43 13.57 2.83
N ASN A 30 6.54 14.31 2.78
CA ASN A 30 7.89 13.76 2.65
C ASN A 30 8.77 14.64 3.52
N ALA A 31 9.01 14.20 4.75
CA ALA A 31 9.71 15.02 5.73
C ALA A 31 11.15 15.29 5.28
N PRO A 32 11.64 16.54 5.46
CA PRO A 32 12.99 16.89 5.05
C PRO A 32 14.04 16.24 5.96
N SER A 33 15.22 15.96 5.36
CA SER A 33 16.37 15.46 6.12
C SER A 33 16.66 16.35 7.35
N PRO A 34 17.00 15.79 8.53
CA PRO A 34 17.39 14.38 8.76
C PRO A 34 16.24 13.41 8.99
N ALA A 35 14.99 13.85 8.95
CA ALA A 35 13.85 12.96 9.01
C ALA A 35 13.79 12.09 7.73
N ARG A 36 13.18 10.90 7.84
CA ARG A 36 13.14 9.92 6.76
C ARG A 36 11.74 9.46 6.41
N VAL A 37 10.75 9.94 7.13
CA VAL A 37 9.36 9.48 7.00
C VAL A 37 8.66 10.15 5.81
N LEU A 38 7.91 9.36 5.07
CA LEU A 38 7.02 9.86 4.02
C LEU A 38 5.70 9.10 4.09
N GLY A 39 4.66 9.72 3.55
CA GLY A 39 3.34 9.14 3.55
C GLY A 39 2.52 9.55 2.34
N ALA A 40 1.60 8.67 1.96
CA ALA A 40 0.67 8.88 0.86
C ALA A 40 -0.66 8.22 1.18
N SER A 41 -1.74 8.78 0.63
CA SER A 41 -3.04 8.11 0.60
C SER A 41 -3.15 7.39 -0.73
N VAL A 42 -3.46 6.09 -0.69
CA VAL A 42 -3.50 5.24 -1.88
C VAL A 42 -4.89 4.64 -2.00
N THR A 43 -5.52 4.85 -3.15
CA THR A 43 -6.86 4.34 -3.45
C THR A 43 -6.77 3.28 -4.53
N PHE A 44 -7.27 2.10 -4.20
CA PHE A 44 -7.32 0.94 -5.08
C PHE A 44 -8.76 0.75 -5.57
N GLU A 45 -8.96 0.75 -6.88
CA GLU A 45 -10.26 0.36 -7.44
C GLU A 45 -10.50 -1.13 -7.21
N PRO A 46 -11.75 -1.64 -7.31
CA PRO A 46 -12.02 -3.06 -7.11
C PRO A 46 -11.08 -3.94 -7.93
N GLY A 47 -10.48 -4.93 -7.27
CA GLY A 47 -9.52 -5.85 -7.90
C GLY A 47 -8.09 -5.34 -8.01
N ALA A 48 -7.85 -4.07 -7.79
CA ALA A 48 -6.51 -3.50 -7.86
C ALA A 48 -5.68 -3.86 -6.63
N ARG A 49 -4.37 -4.04 -6.84
CA ARG A 49 -3.43 -4.44 -5.76
C ARG A 49 -2.02 -4.05 -6.11
N THR A 50 -1.15 -4.03 -5.11
CA THR A 50 0.29 -3.85 -5.30
C THR A 50 0.91 -5.11 -5.88
N ALA A 51 2.12 -4.99 -6.43
CA ALA A 51 3.02 -6.11 -6.61
C ALA A 51 3.49 -6.63 -5.23
N TRP A 52 4.08 -7.82 -5.20
CA TRP A 52 4.84 -8.27 -4.05
C TRP A 52 6.00 -7.30 -3.81
N HIS A 53 6.27 -6.96 -2.55
CA HIS A 53 7.35 -6.01 -2.23
C HIS A 53 7.76 -6.11 -0.76
N THR A 54 8.86 -5.45 -0.45
CA THR A 54 9.39 -5.29 0.90
C THR A 54 9.74 -3.84 1.16
N HIS A 55 9.88 -3.48 2.43
CA HIS A 55 10.34 -2.15 2.86
C HIS A 55 11.55 -2.31 3.78
N PRO A 56 12.63 -1.57 3.56
CA PRO A 56 13.84 -1.71 4.38
C PRO A 56 13.62 -1.39 5.85
N LEU A 57 12.71 -0.47 6.16
CA LEU A 57 12.39 -0.07 7.55
C LEU A 57 10.94 -0.37 7.94
N GLY A 58 10.28 -1.25 7.19
CA GLY A 58 8.89 -1.60 7.44
C GLY A 58 7.89 -0.58 6.89
N GLN A 59 6.61 -0.88 7.04
CA GLN A 59 5.52 -0.02 6.58
C GLN A 59 4.35 -0.10 7.54
N THR A 60 3.74 1.06 7.81
CA THR A 60 2.44 1.13 8.48
C THR A 60 1.37 1.49 7.46
N LEU A 61 0.26 0.76 7.48
CA LEU A 61 -0.96 1.11 6.74
C LEU A 61 -2.06 1.46 7.73
N MET A 62 -2.83 2.48 7.39
CA MET A 62 -4.07 2.83 8.10
C MET A 62 -5.19 2.87 7.09
N VAL A 63 -6.13 1.94 7.17
CA VAL A 63 -7.28 1.90 6.25
C VAL A 63 -8.25 3.02 6.59
N THR A 64 -8.65 3.80 5.59
CA THR A 64 -9.53 4.95 5.77
C THR A 64 -10.89 4.78 5.12
N ALA A 65 -11.01 3.94 4.08
CA ALA A 65 -12.28 3.72 3.38
C ALA A 65 -12.30 2.38 2.67
N GLY A 66 -13.47 1.83 2.48
CA GLY A 66 -13.68 0.60 1.73
C GLY A 66 -13.25 -0.66 2.47
N CYS A 67 -12.92 -1.70 1.70
CA CYS A 67 -12.46 -2.98 2.22
C CYS A 67 -11.35 -3.51 1.33
N GLY A 68 -10.33 -4.08 1.94
CA GLY A 68 -9.20 -4.62 1.21
C GLY A 68 -8.66 -5.90 1.80
N TRP A 69 -7.59 -6.36 1.18
CA TRP A 69 -6.84 -7.53 1.59
C TRP A 69 -5.37 -7.19 1.73
N ALA A 70 -4.71 -7.89 2.65
CA ALA A 70 -3.26 -7.86 2.80
C ALA A 70 -2.76 -9.30 3.00
N GLN A 71 -1.61 -9.63 2.45
CA GLN A 71 -1.05 -10.97 2.58
C GLN A 71 0.46 -10.91 2.69
N ARG A 72 1.01 -11.62 3.67
CA ARG A 72 2.44 -11.92 3.74
C ARG A 72 2.72 -13.18 2.95
N TRP A 73 3.89 -13.24 2.34
CA TRP A 73 4.31 -14.43 1.59
C TRP A 73 4.23 -15.70 2.46
N GLY A 74 3.53 -16.71 1.97
CA GLY A 74 3.38 -17.99 2.66
C GLY A 74 2.31 -18.04 3.74
N GLU A 75 1.59 -16.93 3.98
CA GLU A 75 0.56 -16.83 4.99
C GLU A 75 -0.82 -16.61 4.37
N PRO A 76 -1.91 -16.86 5.12
CA PRO A 76 -3.25 -16.55 4.64
C PRO A 76 -3.47 -15.06 4.42
N VAL A 77 -4.40 -14.73 3.53
CA VAL A 77 -4.89 -13.36 3.35
C VAL A 77 -5.63 -12.91 4.60
N GLU A 78 -5.38 -11.64 4.97
CA GLU A 78 -6.13 -10.95 6.02
C GLU A 78 -7.02 -9.88 5.38
N GLU A 79 -8.29 -9.81 5.82
CA GLU A 79 -9.18 -8.73 5.46
C GLU A 79 -8.83 -7.49 6.27
N ILE A 80 -8.78 -6.33 5.62
CA ILE A 80 -8.49 -5.06 6.28
C ILE A 80 -9.61 -4.06 6.02
N ARG A 81 -10.03 -3.34 7.08
CA ARG A 81 -11.19 -2.45 7.08
C ARG A 81 -10.86 -1.09 7.68
N PRO A 82 -11.70 -0.07 7.44
CA PRO A 82 -11.47 1.27 8.00
C PRO A 82 -11.24 1.24 9.52
N GLY A 83 -10.17 1.92 9.93
CA GLY A 83 -9.73 1.93 11.33
C GLY A 83 -8.67 0.89 11.65
N ASP A 84 -8.47 -0.11 10.80
CA ASP A 84 -7.41 -1.09 11.01
C ASP A 84 -6.04 -0.46 10.74
N VAL A 85 -5.07 -0.83 11.56
CA VAL A 85 -3.68 -0.44 11.40
C VAL A 85 -2.84 -1.71 11.19
N ILE A 86 -2.11 -1.74 10.09
CA ILE A 86 -1.30 -2.89 9.70
C ILE A 86 0.17 -2.49 9.75
N TRP A 87 0.99 -3.33 10.37
CA TRP A 87 2.44 -3.18 10.37
C TRP A 87 3.10 -4.32 9.61
N PHE A 88 3.89 -3.98 8.59
CA PHE A 88 4.79 -4.91 7.92
C PHE A 88 6.20 -4.67 8.41
N SER A 89 6.84 -5.72 8.91
CA SER A 89 8.21 -5.66 9.42
C SER A 89 9.22 -5.41 8.30
N PRO A 90 10.40 -4.85 8.60
CA PRO A 90 11.45 -4.71 7.61
C PRO A 90 11.75 -6.04 6.90
N GLY A 91 11.81 -6.00 5.57
CA GLY A 91 12.09 -7.19 4.75
C GLY A 91 10.96 -8.19 4.60
N GLU A 92 9.79 -7.93 5.15
CA GLU A 92 8.64 -8.85 5.05
C GLU A 92 7.98 -8.72 3.67
N LYS A 93 8.04 -9.78 2.88
CA LYS A 93 7.44 -9.82 1.53
C LYS A 93 5.92 -9.89 1.66
N HIS A 94 5.23 -8.92 1.04
CA HIS A 94 3.78 -8.78 1.17
C HIS A 94 3.18 -8.05 -0.02
N TRP A 95 1.86 -8.07 -0.08
CA TRP A 95 1.06 -7.22 -0.96
C TRP A 95 -0.21 -6.76 -0.22
N HIS A 96 -0.82 -5.69 -0.72
CA HIS A 96 -2.12 -5.22 -0.26
C HIS A 96 -2.90 -4.61 -1.42
N GLY A 97 -4.22 -4.58 -1.29
CA GLY A 97 -5.08 -4.05 -2.33
C GLY A 97 -6.55 -4.11 -1.95
N ALA A 98 -7.40 -3.79 -2.92
CA ALA A 98 -8.86 -3.82 -2.76
C ALA A 98 -9.39 -5.24 -2.83
N MET A 99 -10.60 -5.43 -2.31
CA MET A 99 -11.39 -6.63 -2.58
C MET A 99 -11.86 -6.64 -4.04
N PRO A 100 -12.30 -7.79 -4.56
CA PRO A 100 -12.69 -7.88 -5.98
C PRO A 100 -13.82 -6.94 -6.40
N THR A 101 -14.71 -6.59 -5.49
CA THR A 101 -15.92 -5.80 -5.80
C THR A 101 -16.03 -4.50 -5.01
N ILE A 102 -15.08 -4.21 -4.10
CA ILE A 102 -15.11 -3.03 -3.24
C ILE A 102 -13.75 -2.34 -3.29
N ALA A 103 -13.75 -1.04 -3.57
CA ALA A 103 -12.54 -0.22 -3.52
C ALA A 103 -12.03 -0.09 -2.08
N MET A 104 -10.74 0.22 -1.95
CA MET A 104 -10.12 0.43 -0.64
C MET A 104 -9.15 1.59 -0.71
N THR A 105 -9.15 2.42 0.33
CA THR A 105 -8.18 3.50 0.50
C THR A 105 -7.46 3.31 1.83
N HIS A 106 -6.14 3.47 1.82
CA HIS A 106 -5.34 3.51 3.03
C HIS A 106 -4.30 4.63 2.98
N ILE A 107 -3.85 5.03 4.16
CA ILE A 107 -2.65 5.85 4.29
C ILE A 107 -1.47 4.89 4.47
N ALA A 108 -0.43 5.07 3.67
CA ALA A 108 0.81 4.32 3.76
C ALA A 108 1.91 5.23 4.32
N ILE A 109 2.60 4.77 5.35
CA ILE A 109 3.70 5.50 5.99
C ILE A 109 4.94 4.60 5.97
N VAL A 110 6.02 5.12 5.42
CA VAL A 110 7.31 4.42 5.34
C VAL A 110 8.45 5.36 5.70
N GLU A 111 9.61 4.80 6.01
CA GLU A 111 10.86 5.54 6.13
C GLU A 111 11.80 5.13 5.00
N GLN A 112 12.61 6.08 4.54
CA GLN A 112 13.65 5.80 3.55
C GLN A 112 14.94 5.38 4.25
N LEU A 113 15.62 4.42 3.65
CA LEU A 113 16.99 4.04 4.03
C LEU A 113 17.85 4.18 2.78
N ASP A 114 18.86 5.05 2.86
CA ASP A 114 19.76 5.34 1.72
C ASP A 114 18.97 5.73 0.45
N GLY A 115 17.91 6.53 0.63
CA GLY A 115 17.07 7.02 -0.47
C GLY A 115 16.06 6.02 -1.00
N LYS A 116 15.92 4.85 -0.39
CA LYS A 116 15.01 3.80 -0.83
C LYS A 116 13.97 3.49 0.24
N SER A 117 12.70 3.42 -0.15
CA SER A 117 11.58 3.09 0.76
C SER A 117 10.96 1.73 0.48
N ALA A 118 11.19 1.15 -0.70
CA ALA A 118 10.62 -0.15 -1.09
C ALA A 118 11.53 -0.89 -2.07
N ASP A 119 11.45 -2.22 -2.02
CA ASP A 119 12.02 -3.12 -3.02
C ASP A 119 10.85 -3.85 -3.70
N TRP A 120 10.59 -3.48 -4.95
CA TRP A 120 9.49 -4.04 -5.73
C TRP A 120 9.89 -5.37 -6.35
N MET A 121 8.97 -6.33 -6.31
CA MET A 121 9.15 -7.69 -6.78
C MET A 121 8.10 -8.02 -7.84
N GLU A 122 7.81 -9.29 -8.06
CA GLU A 122 6.87 -9.74 -9.07
C GLU A 122 5.43 -9.29 -8.76
N GLN A 123 4.63 -9.14 -9.80
CA GLN A 123 3.21 -8.85 -9.66
C GLN A 123 2.49 -10.01 -8.95
N VAL A 124 1.45 -9.68 -8.20
CA VAL A 124 0.53 -10.68 -7.66
C VAL A 124 -0.32 -11.18 -8.82
N SER A 125 -0.16 -12.44 -9.20
CA SER A 125 -0.92 -13.02 -10.31
C SER A 125 -2.42 -13.07 -10.00
N ASP A 126 -3.24 -13.13 -11.04
CA ASP A 126 -4.69 -13.31 -10.86
C ASP A 126 -5.00 -14.58 -10.09
N LYS A 127 -4.23 -15.65 -10.32
CA LYS A 127 -4.37 -16.90 -9.59
C LYS A 127 -4.07 -16.73 -8.09
N GLN A 128 -3.01 -16.01 -7.75
CA GLN A 128 -2.69 -15.71 -6.34
C GLN A 128 -3.77 -14.85 -5.70
N TYR A 129 -4.21 -13.82 -6.40
CA TYR A 129 -5.26 -12.92 -5.92
C TYR A 129 -6.60 -13.64 -5.78
N GLN A 130 -6.99 -14.46 -6.77
CA GLN A 130 -8.22 -15.26 -6.70
C GLN A 130 -8.13 -16.34 -5.62
N GLY A 131 -6.96 -16.93 -5.43
CA GLY A 131 -6.70 -17.89 -4.37
C GLY A 131 -6.91 -17.32 -2.97
N ALA A 132 -6.82 -15.99 -2.82
CA ALA A 132 -7.11 -15.30 -1.56
C ALA A 132 -8.53 -15.59 -1.06
N ASN A 133 -9.49 -15.80 -1.97
CA ASN A 133 -10.87 -16.14 -1.61
C ASN A 133 -11.00 -17.52 -0.95
N ASN A 134 -10.02 -18.39 -1.14
CA ASN A 134 -10.06 -19.77 -0.63
C ASN A 134 -9.67 -19.85 0.85
N TYR A 135 -9.22 -18.74 1.44
CA TYR A 135 -8.90 -18.65 2.86
C TYR A 135 -10.06 -18.15 3.72
N VAL A 136 -11.18 -17.94 3.10
CA VAL A 136 -12.38 -17.41 3.76
C VAL A 136 -13.21 -18.55 4.34
#